data_a5ab06a8fcce8e47c2b333fd5e4131ea
#
_entry.id   a5ab06a8fcce8e47c2b333fd5e4131ea
#
_cell.length_a   1.000
_cell.length_b   1.000
_cell.length_c   1.000
_cell.angle_alpha   90.00
_cell.angle_beta   90.00
_cell.angle_gamma   90.00
#
_symmetry.space_group_name_H-M   'P 1'
#
loop_
_entity.id
_entity.type
_entity.pdbx_description
1 polymer ?
#
loop_
_entity_poly.entity_id
_entity_poly.type
_entity_poly.pdbx_seq_one_letter_code
_entity_poly.pdbx_strand_id
1 'polypeptide(L)'
;RKRTGVKIIYKGSSATKELVKALKNNKIVCLFSDHYDDGAEVMFFGRKTKASTGVATLSLKYGSPVVLVHNILDENNVNTIYFDKILDIQKTNDLKKDVEVNTQIMINEFEELITKYPEQWMWFHRRWKN
;
A
#
# COMPACT_ATOMS: atom_id res chain seq x y z
N ARG A 1 -4.81 -6.05 -18.46
CA ARG A 1 -5.20 -4.87 -17.68
C ARG A 1 -5.76 -3.73 -18.54
N LYS A 2 -5.17 -3.40 -19.71
CA LYS A 2 -5.72 -2.36 -20.62
C LYS A 2 -7.15 -2.65 -21.10
N ARG A 3 -7.54 -3.92 -21.22
CA ARG A 3 -8.89 -4.33 -21.66
C ARG A 3 -9.99 -4.07 -20.62
N THR A 4 -9.63 -3.80 -19.37
CA THR A 4 -10.57 -3.56 -18.26
C THR A 4 -10.84 -2.08 -17.98
N GLY A 5 -10.33 -1.17 -18.83
CA GLY A 5 -10.45 0.29 -18.62
C GLY A 5 -9.51 0.86 -17.53
N VAL A 6 -8.70 0.02 -16.90
CA VAL A 6 -7.74 0.46 -15.88
C VAL A 6 -6.53 1.09 -16.56
N LYS A 7 -6.22 2.33 -16.20
CA LYS A 7 -4.99 3.01 -16.60
C LYS A 7 -3.83 2.48 -15.75
N ILE A 8 -2.78 1.98 -16.41
CA ILE A 8 -1.55 1.56 -15.76
C ILE A 8 -0.57 2.72 -15.75
N ILE A 9 -0.06 3.07 -14.57
CA ILE A 9 1.01 4.04 -14.38
C ILE A 9 2.27 3.26 -14.04
N TYR A 10 3.28 3.38 -14.89
CA TYR A 10 4.56 2.70 -14.68
C TYR A 10 5.45 3.51 -13.75
N LYS A 11 6.22 2.84 -12.89
CA LYS A 11 7.23 3.47 -12.02
C LYS A 11 8.23 4.25 -12.89
N GLY A 12 8.42 5.54 -12.56
CA GLY A 12 9.30 6.44 -13.31
C GLY A 12 9.08 7.89 -12.90
N SER A 13 9.81 8.81 -13.52
CA SER A 13 9.82 10.24 -13.16
C SER A 13 8.45 10.94 -13.28
N SER A 14 7.56 10.45 -14.14
CA SER A 14 6.22 11.00 -14.32
C SER A 14 5.16 10.37 -13.41
N ALA A 15 5.45 9.21 -12.79
CA ALA A 15 4.46 8.43 -12.06
C ALA A 15 3.75 9.24 -10.97
N THR A 16 4.51 9.94 -10.14
CA THR A 16 3.95 10.77 -9.05
C THR A 16 2.99 11.85 -9.59
N LYS A 17 3.37 12.53 -10.70
CA LYS A 17 2.50 13.54 -11.33
C LYS A 17 1.18 12.94 -11.82
N GLU A 18 1.23 11.74 -12.40
CA GLU A 18 0.04 11.05 -12.89
C GLU A 18 -0.86 10.58 -11.75
N LEU A 19 -0.30 10.07 -10.64
CA LEU A 19 -1.05 9.70 -9.45
C LEU A 19 -1.76 10.91 -8.84
N VAL A 20 -1.04 12.03 -8.66
CA VAL A 20 -1.60 13.28 -8.15
C VAL A 20 -2.72 13.81 -9.06
N LYS A 21 -2.51 13.79 -10.39
CA LYS A 21 -3.55 14.17 -11.35
C LYS A 21 -4.79 13.31 -11.23
N ALA A 22 -4.62 11.99 -11.04
CA ALA A 22 -5.74 11.08 -10.84
C ALA A 22 -6.54 11.42 -9.58
N LEU A 23 -5.87 11.60 -8.43
CA LEU A 23 -6.52 11.97 -7.17
C LEU A 23 -7.25 13.31 -7.26
N LYS A 24 -6.63 14.35 -7.86
CA LYS A 24 -7.25 15.66 -8.06
C LYS A 24 -8.49 15.60 -8.97
N ASN A 25 -8.60 14.57 -9.80
CA ASN A 25 -9.78 14.33 -10.66
C ASN A 25 -10.73 13.29 -10.06
N ASN A 26 -10.70 13.09 -8.75
CA ASN A 26 -11.56 12.14 -8.01
C ASN A 26 -11.52 10.71 -8.58
N LYS A 27 -10.34 10.27 -9.04
CA LYS A 27 -10.12 8.90 -9.49
C LYS A 27 -9.58 8.04 -8.37
N ILE A 28 -9.91 6.75 -8.41
CA ILE A 28 -9.34 5.76 -7.51
C ILE A 28 -7.92 5.44 -7.99
N VAL A 29 -6.98 5.41 -7.05
CA VAL A 29 -5.58 5.00 -7.27
C VAL A 29 -5.32 3.74 -6.48
N CYS A 30 -4.88 2.67 -7.15
CA CYS A 30 -4.48 1.42 -6.51
C CYS A 30 -2.95 1.32 -6.47
N LEU A 31 -2.40 1.06 -5.30
CA LEU A 31 -0.97 0.88 -5.07
C LEU A 31 -0.73 -0.43 -4.33
N PHE A 32 0.22 -1.22 -4.82
CA PHE A 32 0.71 -2.41 -4.10
C PHE A 32 1.85 -1.95 -3.19
N SER A 33 1.71 -2.13 -1.89
CA SER A 33 2.64 -1.55 -0.90
C SER A 33 3.18 -2.59 0.10
N ASP A 34 2.88 -3.86 -0.11
CA ASP A 34 3.33 -4.98 0.71
C ASP A 34 4.77 -5.44 0.42
N HIS A 35 5.35 -5.00 -0.69
CA HIS A 35 6.71 -5.34 -1.10
C HIS A 35 7.76 -4.36 -0.56
N TYR A 36 9.04 -4.75 -0.68
CA TYR A 36 10.16 -3.86 -0.35
C TYR A 36 10.19 -2.65 -1.32
N ASP A 37 10.35 -1.45 -0.76
CA ASP A 37 10.69 -0.25 -1.51
C ASP A 37 11.65 0.62 -0.67
N ASP A 38 12.46 1.45 -1.31
CA ASP A 38 13.45 2.28 -0.63
C ASP A 38 12.80 3.59 -0.14
N GLY A 39 11.96 3.44 0.89
CA GLY A 39 11.20 4.52 1.51
C GLY A 39 11.49 4.62 3.01
N ALA A 40 10.45 4.57 3.85
CA ALA A 40 10.60 4.63 5.30
C ALA A 40 11.09 3.31 5.88
N GLU A 41 11.91 3.39 6.94
CA GLU A 41 12.21 2.24 7.78
C GLU A 41 10.95 1.81 8.55
N VAL A 42 10.70 0.52 8.56
CA VAL A 42 9.55 -0.08 9.24
C VAL A 42 9.96 -1.40 9.89
N MET A 43 9.20 -1.79 10.92
CA MET A 43 9.23 -3.14 11.45
C MET A 43 8.22 -4.00 10.69
N PHE A 44 8.62 -5.17 10.24
CA PHE A 44 7.76 -6.12 9.56
C PHE A 44 8.11 -7.55 10.02
N PHE A 45 7.16 -8.21 10.69
CA PHE A 45 7.38 -9.48 11.38
C PHE A 45 8.59 -9.44 12.33
N GLY A 46 8.66 -8.39 13.16
CA GLY A 46 9.73 -8.22 14.15
C GLY A 46 11.11 -7.92 13.56
N ARG A 47 11.24 -7.68 12.25
CA ARG A 47 12.50 -7.39 11.58
C ARG A 47 12.46 -6.05 10.87
N LYS A 48 13.55 -5.28 10.97
CA LYS A 48 13.71 -4.02 10.22
C LYS A 48 13.74 -4.25 8.72
N THR A 49 13.05 -3.40 8.00
CA THR A 49 13.05 -3.36 6.54
C THR A 49 12.60 -1.96 6.07
N LYS A 50 12.40 -1.77 4.77
CA LYS A 50 11.88 -0.53 4.23
C LYS A 50 10.59 -0.75 3.45
N ALA A 51 9.74 0.26 3.42
CA ALA A 51 8.46 0.25 2.71
C ALA A 51 8.23 1.56 1.96
N SER A 52 7.41 1.49 0.91
CA SER A 52 7.02 2.66 0.14
C SER A 52 6.20 3.64 0.97
N THR A 53 6.56 4.91 0.91
CA THR A 53 5.83 6.00 1.58
C THR A 53 4.75 6.62 0.71
N GLY A 54 4.57 6.14 -0.52
CA GLY A 54 3.71 6.78 -1.52
C GLY A 54 2.26 6.94 -1.06
N VAL A 55 1.68 5.90 -0.47
CA VAL A 55 0.28 5.94 0.02
C VAL A 55 0.12 6.96 1.14
N ALA A 56 0.94 6.88 2.19
CA ALA A 56 0.90 7.82 3.31
C ALA A 56 1.11 9.27 2.85
N THR A 57 2.10 9.50 1.98
CA THR A 57 2.40 10.83 1.45
C THR A 57 1.22 11.41 0.65
N LEU A 58 0.61 10.61 -0.22
CA LEU A 58 -0.52 11.06 -1.04
C LEU A 58 -1.75 11.34 -0.18
N SER A 59 -2.06 10.46 0.78
CA SER A 59 -3.17 10.66 1.70
C SER A 59 -3.00 11.93 2.53
N LEU A 60 -1.85 12.11 3.18
CA LEU A 60 -1.57 13.27 4.03
C LEU A 60 -1.60 14.61 3.26
N LYS A 61 -1.07 14.62 2.02
CA LYS A 61 -1.01 15.84 1.21
C LYS A 61 -2.33 16.21 0.54
N TYR A 62 -3.12 15.22 0.14
CA TYR A 62 -4.33 15.46 -0.66
C TYR A 62 -5.62 15.12 0.08
N GLY A 63 -5.54 14.64 1.33
CA GLY A 63 -6.71 14.28 2.13
C GLY A 63 -7.47 13.07 1.57
N SER A 64 -6.81 12.25 0.75
CA SER A 64 -7.46 11.09 0.15
C SER A 64 -7.59 9.95 1.17
N PRO A 65 -8.78 9.37 1.37
CA PRO A 65 -8.92 8.21 2.23
C PRO A 65 -8.11 7.02 1.68
N VAL A 66 -7.60 6.19 2.58
CA VAL A 66 -6.87 4.97 2.25
C VAL A 66 -7.73 3.78 2.62
N VAL A 67 -8.07 2.97 1.63
CA VAL A 67 -8.83 1.73 1.83
C VAL A 67 -7.89 0.55 1.68
N LEU A 68 -7.86 -0.32 2.67
CA LEU A 68 -7.15 -1.59 2.60
C LEU A 68 -7.96 -2.56 1.75
N VAL A 69 -7.31 -3.09 0.71
CA VAL A 69 -7.94 -4.05 -0.22
C VAL A 69 -7.03 -5.26 -0.38
N HIS A 70 -7.61 -6.44 -0.29
CA HIS A 70 -6.90 -7.69 -0.55
C HIS A 70 -7.79 -8.67 -1.31
N ASN A 71 -7.20 -9.68 -1.89
CA ASN A 71 -7.94 -10.77 -2.51
C ASN A 71 -7.51 -12.12 -1.94
N ILE A 72 -8.45 -13.02 -1.80
CA ILE A 72 -8.23 -14.39 -1.36
C ILE A 72 -8.75 -15.33 -2.44
N LEU A 73 -7.95 -16.31 -2.78
CA LEU A 73 -8.33 -17.45 -3.60
C LEU A 73 -8.79 -18.58 -2.68
N ASP A 74 -10.03 -19.00 -2.81
CA ASP A 74 -10.57 -20.11 -2.02
C ASP A 74 -10.23 -21.50 -2.62
N GLU A 75 -10.60 -22.54 -1.91
CA GLU A 75 -10.42 -23.95 -2.33
C GLU A 75 -11.17 -24.32 -3.63
N ASN A 76 -12.19 -23.55 -4.00
CA ASN A 76 -12.95 -23.70 -5.24
C ASN A 76 -12.38 -22.88 -6.40
N ASN A 77 -11.18 -22.31 -6.24
CA ASN A 77 -10.54 -21.38 -7.19
C ASN A 77 -11.35 -20.10 -7.46
N VAL A 78 -12.16 -19.65 -6.50
CA VAL A 78 -12.86 -18.37 -6.60
C VAL A 78 -12.03 -17.28 -5.94
N ASN A 79 -11.72 -16.23 -6.70
CA ASN A 79 -11.06 -15.02 -6.18
C ASN A 79 -12.12 -14.07 -5.61
N THR A 80 -12.01 -13.76 -4.32
CA THR A 80 -12.86 -12.75 -3.68
C THR A 80 -12.03 -11.54 -3.30
N ILE A 81 -12.46 -10.35 -3.73
CA ILE A 81 -11.82 -9.09 -3.38
C ILE A 81 -12.54 -8.50 -2.18
N TYR A 82 -11.78 -8.22 -1.13
CA TYR A 82 -12.26 -7.61 0.10
C TYR A 82 -11.83 -6.15 0.15
N PHE A 83 -12.80 -5.25 0.32
CA PHE A 83 -12.59 -3.86 0.74
C PHE A 83 -12.74 -3.85 2.25
N ASP A 84 -11.62 -3.97 2.95
CA ASP A 84 -11.59 -4.37 4.35
C ASP A 84 -11.95 -3.21 5.28
N LYS A 85 -11.11 -2.20 5.31
CA LYS A 85 -11.30 -1.03 6.16
C LYS A 85 -10.74 0.25 5.55
N ILE A 86 -11.22 1.38 6.02
CA ILE A 86 -10.59 2.68 5.81
C ILE A 86 -9.56 2.86 6.93
N LEU A 87 -8.32 3.15 6.57
CA LEU A 87 -7.25 3.35 7.56
C LEU A 87 -7.40 4.73 8.23
N ASP A 88 -7.21 4.75 9.55
CA ASP A 88 -7.16 5.98 10.32
C ASP A 88 -5.78 6.63 10.18
N ILE A 89 -5.70 7.64 9.32
CA ILE A 89 -4.44 8.33 8.99
C ILE A 89 -4.13 9.37 10.08
N GLN A 90 -3.03 9.14 10.79
CA GLN A 90 -2.53 10.05 11.81
C GLN A 90 -1.90 11.29 11.17
N LYS A 91 -2.34 12.48 11.60
CA LYS A 91 -1.86 13.75 11.07
C LYS A 91 -1.53 14.72 12.20
N THR A 92 -0.29 15.18 12.21
CA THR A 92 0.23 16.22 13.12
C THR A 92 0.79 17.41 12.32
N ASN A 93 1.66 18.20 12.93
CA ASN A 93 2.37 19.29 12.27
C ASN A 93 3.73 18.84 11.68
N ASP A 94 4.12 17.59 11.85
CA ASP A 94 5.36 17.01 11.33
C ASP A 94 5.07 16.00 10.24
N LEU A 95 4.99 16.49 8.99
CA LEU A 95 4.69 15.66 7.83
C LEU A 95 5.64 14.46 7.67
N LYS A 96 6.93 14.62 7.99
CA LYS A 96 7.91 13.55 7.84
C LYS A 96 7.60 12.42 8.81
N LYS A 97 7.38 12.76 10.08
CA LYS A 97 7.00 11.82 11.12
C LYS A 97 5.65 11.16 10.82
N ASP A 98 4.68 11.95 10.35
CA ASP A 98 3.35 11.44 9.97
C ASP A 98 3.46 10.40 8.85
N VAL A 99 4.30 10.63 7.84
CA VAL A 99 4.54 9.67 6.76
C VAL A 99 5.14 8.37 7.30
N GLU A 100 6.13 8.45 8.17
CA GLU A 100 6.75 7.27 8.80
C GLU A 100 5.74 6.47 9.63
N VAL A 101 4.98 7.14 10.50
CA VAL A 101 3.95 6.52 11.35
C VAL A 101 2.87 5.85 10.51
N ASN A 102 2.31 6.53 9.53
CA ASN A 102 1.25 5.96 8.70
C ASN A 102 1.75 4.84 7.80
N THR A 103 3.02 4.88 7.37
CA THR A 103 3.63 3.76 6.65
C THR A 103 3.72 2.53 7.57
N GLN A 104 4.12 2.69 8.84
CA GLN A 104 4.14 1.60 9.80
C GLN A 104 2.74 1.04 10.08
N ILE A 105 1.72 1.89 10.22
CA ILE A 105 0.32 1.46 10.40
C ILE A 105 -0.09 0.54 9.25
N MET A 106 0.16 0.93 7.99
CA MET A 106 -0.15 0.08 6.84
C MET A 106 0.61 -1.25 6.85
N ILE A 107 1.87 -1.25 7.27
CA ILE A 107 2.66 -2.47 7.36
C ILE A 107 2.10 -3.42 8.42
N ASN A 108 1.63 -2.91 9.56
CA ASN A 108 0.98 -3.72 10.60
C ASN A 108 -0.30 -4.38 10.06
N GLU A 109 -1.10 -3.68 9.26
CA GLU A 109 -2.29 -4.24 8.62
C GLU A 109 -1.94 -5.38 7.64
N PHE A 110 -0.84 -5.24 6.90
CA PHE A 110 -0.36 -6.35 6.05
C PHE A 110 0.13 -7.54 6.87
N GLU A 111 0.80 -7.32 8.01
CA GLU A 111 1.19 -8.41 8.92
C GLU A 111 -0.04 -9.20 9.39
N GLU A 112 -1.11 -8.51 9.79
CA GLU A 112 -2.35 -9.15 10.23
C GLU A 112 -2.96 -10.00 9.11
N LEU A 113 -3.06 -9.47 7.90
CA LEU A 113 -3.60 -10.18 6.73
C LEU A 113 -2.74 -11.40 6.36
N ILE A 114 -1.41 -11.22 6.32
CA ILE A 114 -0.49 -12.30 5.98
C ILE A 114 -0.50 -13.39 7.06
N THR A 115 -0.60 -13.01 8.33
CA THR A 115 -0.73 -13.97 9.43
C THR A 115 -2.00 -14.80 9.31
N LYS A 116 -3.08 -14.21 8.84
CA LYS A 116 -4.37 -14.89 8.63
C LYS A 116 -4.36 -15.82 7.40
N TYR A 117 -3.64 -15.44 6.33
CA TYR A 117 -3.57 -16.17 5.07
C TYR A 117 -2.12 -16.30 4.56
N PRO A 118 -1.23 -16.97 5.33
CA PRO A 118 0.19 -16.96 5.03
C PRO A 118 0.54 -17.61 3.69
N GLU A 119 -0.24 -18.58 3.23
CA GLU A 119 -0.07 -19.27 1.94
C GLU A 119 -0.45 -18.40 0.73
N GLN A 120 -1.17 -17.29 0.95
CA GLN A 120 -1.65 -16.39 -0.11
C GLN A 120 -0.68 -15.25 -0.40
N TRP A 121 0.38 -15.08 0.41
CA TRP A 121 1.36 -14.04 0.19
C TRP A 121 2.59 -14.55 -0.55
N MET A 122 3.15 -13.68 -1.41
CA MET A 122 4.30 -14.03 -2.25
C MET A 122 5.61 -13.98 -1.47
N TRP A 123 5.96 -15.04 -0.74
CA TRP A 123 7.17 -15.16 0.06
C TRP A 123 8.48 -15.14 -0.75
N PHE A 124 8.44 -15.42 -2.04
CA PHE A 124 9.60 -15.40 -2.93
C PHE A 124 10.17 -14.01 -3.14
N HIS A 125 9.43 -12.95 -2.81
CA HIS A 125 9.93 -11.60 -2.87
C HIS A 125 10.93 -11.35 -1.73
N ARG A 126 12.11 -10.78 -2.08
CA ARG A 126 13.13 -10.41 -1.09
C ARG A 126 12.66 -9.18 -0.29
N ARG A 127 11.78 -9.41 0.69
CA ARG A 127 11.13 -8.37 1.48
C ARG A 127 12.08 -7.70 2.48
N TRP A 128 13.02 -8.47 3.02
CA TRP A 128 14.08 -7.97 3.90
C TRP A 128 15.38 -7.94 3.13
N LYS A 129 15.86 -6.73 2.83
CA LYS A 129 17.20 -6.50 2.27
C LYS A 129 18.07 -6.00 3.40
N ASN A 130 19.14 -6.71 3.66
CA ASN A 130 20.18 -6.30 4.60
C ASN A 130 21.01 -5.19 3.97
#